data_0edcee05323cc4bf87b4fb991fb445c2
#
_entry.id   0edcee05323cc4bf87b4fb991fb445c2
#
_cell.length_a   1.000
_cell.length_b   1.000
_cell.length_c   1.000
_cell.angle_alpha   90.00
_cell.angle_beta   90.00
_cell.angle_gamma   90.00
#
_symmetry.space_group_name_H-M   'P 1'
#
loop_
_entity.id
_entity.type
_entity.pdbx_description
1 polymer ?
#
loop_
_entity_poly.entity_id
_entity_poly.type
_entity_poly.pdbx_seq_one_letter_code
_entity_poly.pdbx_strand_id
1 'polypeptide(L)'
;MHFGASMFFTDYSMSPAELAKALEERGFESVWAAEHSHIPTSRRSPWGGGGELPKQYYDVMDPFVTLTAAAMATKRLKLGTGVCLVNQRDTIQTAKLVASIDQVSGGRFLFGIGIGWNAEEMEDHGTVFATRAKLVRERIEAMKEIWTKPKAEYHGDLVNFPEMMAWPKPVQKPHPPVIVGGAYPRAAQRAVRYGDGWIPLAGRPDQYGDVFDFIPKFRVMLKEAGRDEASCPISLTSVQEDLDLLKRYRDIGVARVSVSLPAEKAETILPALDRWADLIRQVNG
;
A
#
# COMPACT_ATOMS: atom_id res chain seq x y z
N MET A 1 -0.03 13.46 -13.12
CA MET A 1 0.44 12.53 -12.08
C MET A 1 -0.42 12.71 -10.82
N HIS A 2 -0.82 11.62 -10.13
CA HIS A 2 -1.59 11.70 -8.89
C HIS A 2 -0.70 11.93 -7.68
N PHE A 3 -1.25 12.58 -6.65
CA PHE A 3 -0.57 12.79 -5.37
C PHE A 3 -1.37 12.17 -4.23
N GLY A 4 -0.72 11.37 -3.41
CA GLY A 4 -1.24 10.85 -2.17
C GLY A 4 -0.43 11.30 -0.97
N ALA A 5 -0.90 10.98 0.23
CA ALA A 5 -0.15 11.15 1.45
C ALA A 5 -0.22 9.87 2.30
N SER A 6 0.86 9.52 2.98
CA SER A 6 0.93 8.40 3.91
C SER A 6 1.24 8.88 5.31
N MET A 7 0.64 8.24 6.30
CA MET A 7 0.90 8.50 7.71
C MET A 7 0.83 7.19 8.51
N PHE A 8 1.66 7.09 9.53
CA PHE A 8 1.44 6.17 10.64
C PHE A 8 0.42 6.83 11.56
N PHE A 9 -0.85 6.40 11.47
CA PHE A 9 -1.90 6.92 12.32
C PHE A 9 -1.78 6.37 13.73
N THR A 10 -1.64 7.26 14.70
CA THR A 10 -1.45 6.93 16.12
C THR A 10 -2.47 7.71 16.97
N ASP A 11 -2.51 7.46 18.28
CA ASP A 11 -3.34 8.19 19.23
C ASP A 11 -2.90 9.66 19.41
N TYR A 12 -1.67 9.99 19.04
CA TYR A 12 -1.14 11.35 19.08
C TYR A 12 -1.04 12.04 17.71
N SER A 13 -1.33 11.36 16.60
CA SER A 13 -1.37 11.98 15.27
C SER A 13 -2.67 12.76 15.01
N MET A 14 -2.72 13.48 13.88
CA MET A 14 -3.97 13.96 13.31
C MET A 14 -4.90 12.77 13.04
N SER A 15 -6.18 12.90 13.33
CA SER A 15 -7.12 11.78 13.17
C SER A 15 -7.29 11.40 11.68
N PRO A 16 -7.62 10.13 11.38
CA PRO A 16 -7.82 9.68 10.00
C PRO A 16 -8.89 10.48 9.24
N ALA A 17 -9.98 10.82 9.91
CA ALA A 17 -11.08 11.58 9.31
C ALA A 17 -10.67 13.03 9.00
N GLU A 18 -9.97 13.70 9.91
CA GLU A 18 -9.50 15.08 9.72
C GLU A 18 -8.45 15.16 8.62
N LEU A 19 -7.45 14.25 8.64
CA LEU A 19 -6.43 14.22 7.59
C LEU A 19 -7.05 13.95 6.22
N ALA A 20 -7.95 12.97 6.12
CA ALA A 20 -8.60 12.63 4.85
C ALA A 20 -9.39 13.82 4.27
N LYS A 21 -10.13 14.57 5.09
CA LYS A 21 -10.81 15.81 4.67
C LYS A 21 -9.82 16.86 4.18
N ALA A 22 -8.76 17.12 4.95
CA ALA A 22 -7.75 18.10 4.60
C ALA A 22 -7.04 17.76 3.27
N LEU A 23 -6.79 16.48 3.01
CA LEU A 23 -6.21 15.98 1.75
C LEU A 23 -7.19 16.18 0.58
N GLU A 24 -8.46 15.77 0.73
CA GLU A 24 -9.46 15.89 -0.33
C GLU A 24 -9.70 17.36 -0.72
N GLU A 25 -9.75 18.27 0.25
CA GLU A 25 -9.91 19.71 0.05
C GLU A 25 -8.74 20.34 -0.72
N ARG A 26 -7.54 19.77 -0.57
CA ARG A 26 -6.30 20.23 -1.21
C ARG A 26 -5.96 19.52 -2.52
N GLY A 27 -6.86 18.68 -3.03
CA GLY A 27 -6.69 18.02 -4.33
C GLY A 27 -5.76 16.82 -4.33
N PHE A 28 -5.45 16.25 -3.16
CA PHE A 28 -4.80 14.95 -3.11
C PHE A 28 -5.75 13.84 -3.60
N GLU A 29 -5.18 12.84 -4.25
CA GLU A 29 -5.94 11.72 -4.81
C GLU A 29 -6.17 10.60 -3.79
N SER A 30 -5.23 10.40 -2.85
CA SER A 30 -5.27 9.24 -1.95
C SER A 30 -4.62 9.48 -0.59
N VAL A 31 -5.08 8.71 0.41
CA VAL A 31 -4.46 8.57 1.73
C VAL A 31 -4.02 7.12 1.93
N TRP A 32 -2.85 6.91 2.55
CA TRP A 32 -2.24 5.61 2.75
C TRP A 32 -1.93 5.37 4.23
N ALA A 33 -2.40 4.24 4.76
CA ALA A 33 -2.17 3.84 6.15
C ALA A 33 -1.18 2.66 6.21
N ALA A 34 -0.13 2.80 7.03
CA ALA A 34 0.85 1.75 7.30
C ALA A 34 0.26 0.68 8.24
N GLU A 35 0.93 -0.48 8.32
CA GLU A 35 0.55 -1.57 9.21
C GLU A 35 1.74 -2.12 9.97
N HIS A 36 1.57 -2.26 11.27
CA HIS A 36 2.24 -3.19 12.17
C HIS A 36 1.22 -3.59 13.25
N SER A 37 1.07 -4.88 13.52
CA SER A 37 0.16 -5.35 14.58
C SER A 37 0.78 -5.14 15.96
N HIS A 38 2.09 -5.32 16.05
CA HIS A 38 2.92 -5.13 17.24
C HIS A 38 4.39 -5.14 16.82
N ILE A 39 5.27 -4.75 17.72
CA ILE A 39 6.71 -4.86 17.53
C ILE A 39 7.29 -5.70 18.67
N PRO A 40 7.83 -6.91 18.38
CA PRO A 40 8.47 -7.75 19.38
C PRO A 40 9.65 -7.05 20.06
N THR A 41 9.72 -7.15 21.38
CA THR A 41 10.77 -6.47 22.17
C THR A 41 12.16 -7.10 22.00
N SER A 42 12.24 -8.32 21.47
CA SER A 42 13.51 -9.00 21.17
C SER A 42 14.36 -8.27 20.13
N ARG A 43 13.73 -7.52 19.23
CA ARG A 43 14.38 -6.71 18.19
C ARG A 43 15.45 -7.48 17.38
N ARG A 44 15.28 -8.79 17.17
CA ARG A 44 16.20 -9.61 16.35
C ARG A 44 16.25 -9.15 14.89
N SER A 45 15.12 -8.70 14.35
CA SER A 45 15.03 -8.14 13.01
C SER A 45 15.44 -6.66 13.03
N PRO A 46 16.54 -6.26 12.38
CA PRO A 46 16.97 -4.87 12.35
C PRO A 46 16.00 -4.03 11.50
N TRP A 47 15.71 -2.82 11.95
CA TRP A 47 14.99 -1.86 11.15
C TRP A 47 15.86 -1.35 9.99
N GLY A 48 15.34 -1.42 8.77
CA GLY A 48 16.05 -1.00 7.55
C GLY A 48 16.43 0.49 7.52
N GLY A 49 15.88 1.32 8.42
CA GLY A 49 16.24 2.74 8.59
C GLY A 49 17.57 2.99 9.25
N GLY A 50 18.12 1.99 9.94
CA GLY A 50 19.29 2.14 10.83
C GLY A 50 18.92 2.81 12.14
N GLY A 51 19.66 2.51 13.22
CA GLY A 51 19.41 3.04 14.55
C GLY A 51 18.17 2.46 15.25
N GLU A 52 17.58 3.25 16.15
CA GLU A 52 16.37 2.86 16.87
C GLU A 52 15.12 2.89 15.97
N LEU A 53 14.20 1.97 16.23
CA LEU A 53 12.90 1.95 15.55
C LEU A 53 12.08 3.16 15.99
N PRO A 54 11.58 3.98 15.06
CA PRO A 54 10.72 5.10 15.42
C PRO A 54 9.46 4.64 16.16
N LYS A 55 9.06 5.41 17.19
CA LYS A 55 7.93 5.13 18.08
C LYS A 55 6.62 4.82 17.32
N GLN A 56 6.36 5.52 16.23
CA GLN A 56 5.16 5.34 15.41
C GLN A 56 4.97 3.92 14.84
N TYR A 57 6.01 3.09 14.77
CA TYR A 57 5.90 1.72 14.25
C TYR A 57 5.14 0.79 15.19
N TYR A 58 5.25 0.99 16.50
CA TYR A 58 4.54 0.18 17.49
C TYR A 58 3.28 0.84 18.05
N ASP A 59 3.03 2.12 17.69
CA ASP A 59 1.84 2.85 18.10
C ASP A 59 0.78 2.92 16.98
N VAL A 60 1.08 2.39 15.77
CA VAL A 60 0.20 2.53 14.61
C VAL A 60 -1.11 1.78 14.79
N MET A 61 -2.22 2.44 14.43
CA MET A 61 -3.57 1.86 14.42
C MET A 61 -3.74 0.88 13.25
N ASP A 62 -4.71 -0.06 13.38
CA ASP A 62 -5.08 -0.97 12.28
C ASP A 62 -5.50 -0.18 11.04
N PRO A 63 -4.93 -0.51 9.85
CA PRO A 63 -5.18 0.26 8.63
C PRO A 63 -6.62 0.18 8.13
N PHE A 64 -7.34 -0.93 8.33
CA PHE A 64 -8.72 -1.06 7.86
C PHE A 64 -9.68 -0.21 8.70
N VAL A 65 -9.48 -0.16 10.02
CA VAL A 65 -10.24 0.73 10.91
C VAL A 65 -9.96 2.19 10.56
N THR A 66 -8.69 2.54 10.43
CA THR A 66 -8.20 3.87 10.06
C THR A 66 -8.79 4.35 8.73
N LEU A 67 -8.67 3.53 7.69
CA LEU A 67 -9.14 3.89 6.35
C LEU A 67 -10.67 3.89 6.24
N THR A 68 -11.38 3.13 7.08
CA THR A 68 -12.85 3.22 7.15
C THR A 68 -13.29 4.57 7.71
N ALA A 69 -12.62 5.09 8.74
CA ALA A 69 -12.89 6.43 9.25
C ALA A 69 -12.62 7.52 8.19
N ALA A 70 -11.52 7.40 7.44
CA ALA A 70 -11.21 8.28 6.31
C ALA A 70 -12.25 8.18 5.19
N ALA A 71 -12.74 6.97 4.87
CA ALA A 71 -13.78 6.73 3.87
C ALA A 71 -15.07 7.47 4.14
N MET A 72 -15.51 7.41 5.41
CA MET A 72 -16.76 8.05 5.85
C MET A 72 -16.67 9.58 5.88
N ALA A 73 -15.46 10.13 5.98
CA ALA A 73 -15.22 11.57 6.04
C ALA A 73 -15.05 12.22 4.65
N THR A 74 -14.94 11.43 3.57
CA THR A 74 -14.59 11.89 2.22
C THR A 74 -15.52 11.28 1.16
N LYS A 75 -15.52 11.86 -0.04
CA LYS A 75 -16.37 11.41 -1.17
C LYS A 75 -15.56 10.91 -2.37
N ARG A 76 -14.36 11.43 -2.59
CA ARG A 76 -13.53 11.16 -3.78
C ARG A 76 -12.16 10.58 -3.43
N LEU A 77 -11.62 10.91 -2.26
CA LEU A 77 -10.29 10.47 -1.84
C LEU A 77 -10.18 8.95 -1.86
N LYS A 78 -9.17 8.42 -2.53
CA LYS A 78 -8.86 6.98 -2.50
C LYS A 78 -8.15 6.61 -1.21
N LEU A 79 -8.29 5.36 -0.81
CA LEU A 79 -7.90 4.84 0.48
C LEU A 79 -6.98 3.66 0.28
N GLY A 80 -5.72 3.78 0.61
CA GLY A 80 -4.72 2.75 0.36
C GLY A 80 -4.11 2.17 1.64
N THR A 81 -3.90 0.86 1.67
CA THR A 81 -2.98 0.29 2.64
C THR A 81 -1.54 0.48 2.16
N GLY A 82 -0.68 1.06 2.98
CA GLY A 82 0.68 1.39 2.58
C GLY A 82 1.77 0.86 3.50
N VAL A 83 1.91 -0.47 3.70
CA VAL A 83 1.24 -1.58 3.01
C VAL A 83 0.59 -2.55 4.00
N CYS A 84 -0.43 -3.30 3.58
CA CYS A 84 -0.99 -4.38 4.37
C CYS A 84 -0.01 -5.57 4.44
N LEU A 85 0.22 -6.10 5.64
CA LEU A 85 1.08 -7.26 5.90
C LEU A 85 0.26 -8.55 5.77
N VAL A 86 -0.09 -8.91 4.54
CA VAL A 86 -1.00 -10.02 4.21
C VAL A 86 -0.57 -11.35 4.83
N ASN A 87 0.73 -11.56 5.02
CA ASN A 87 1.28 -12.78 5.62
C ASN A 87 1.02 -12.91 7.14
N GLN A 88 0.55 -11.85 7.80
CA GLN A 88 0.21 -11.84 9.23
C GLN A 88 -1.29 -11.96 9.48
N ARG A 89 -2.12 -11.98 8.42
CA ARG A 89 -3.59 -11.93 8.51
C ARG A 89 -4.22 -13.21 7.99
N ASP A 90 -5.34 -13.63 8.55
CA ASP A 90 -6.15 -14.71 7.99
C ASP A 90 -6.65 -14.35 6.59
N THR A 91 -6.60 -15.30 5.67
CA THR A 91 -6.92 -15.10 4.24
C THR A 91 -8.40 -14.72 4.02
N ILE A 92 -9.31 -15.47 4.67
CA ILE A 92 -10.76 -15.31 4.49
C ILE A 92 -11.23 -14.01 5.14
N GLN A 93 -10.74 -13.73 6.36
CA GLN A 93 -11.05 -12.48 7.07
C GLN A 93 -10.50 -11.26 6.31
N THR A 94 -9.29 -11.35 5.76
CA THR A 94 -8.72 -10.25 4.99
C THR A 94 -9.49 -10.00 3.70
N ALA A 95 -9.90 -11.07 2.99
CA ALA A 95 -10.77 -10.94 1.82
C ALA A 95 -12.10 -10.26 2.17
N LYS A 96 -12.68 -10.58 3.34
CA LYS A 96 -13.89 -9.94 3.87
C LYS A 96 -13.67 -8.45 4.18
N LEU A 97 -12.58 -8.10 4.85
CA LEU A 97 -12.24 -6.72 5.18
C LEU A 97 -12.06 -5.87 3.92
N VAL A 98 -11.31 -6.37 2.93
CA VAL A 98 -11.10 -5.68 1.65
C VAL A 98 -12.42 -5.45 0.90
N ALA A 99 -13.27 -6.47 0.80
CA ALA A 99 -14.57 -6.31 0.17
C ALA A 99 -15.48 -5.33 0.92
N SER A 100 -15.43 -5.34 2.26
CA SER A 100 -16.24 -4.47 3.10
C SER A 100 -15.82 -3.01 2.99
N ILE A 101 -14.53 -2.71 3.08
CA ILE A 101 -14.05 -1.32 2.93
C ILE A 101 -14.27 -0.80 1.50
N ASP A 102 -14.18 -1.65 0.49
CA ASP A 102 -14.49 -1.29 -0.89
C ASP A 102 -15.98 -0.92 -1.05
N GLN A 103 -16.89 -1.68 -0.43
CA GLN A 103 -18.31 -1.37 -0.38
C GLN A 103 -18.60 -0.06 0.36
N VAL A 104 -18.05 0.11 1.57
CA VAL A 104 -18.25 1.30 2.41
C VAL A 104 -17.71 2.57 1.73
N SER A 105 -16.60 2.44 1.02
CA SER A 105 -15.99 3.57 0.29
C SER A 105 -16.60 3.83 -1.08
N GLY A 106 -17.51 2.96 -1.59
CA GLY A 106 -18.06 3.08 -2.94
C GLY A 106 -17.01 2.86 -4.03
N GLY A 107 -16.09 1.88 -3.84
CA GLY A 107 -15.09 1.51 -4.85
C GLY A 107 -13.85 2.40 -4.88
N ARG A 108 -13.46 2.99 -3.73
CA ARG A 108 -12.28 3.86 -3.62
C ARG A 108 -11.06 3.18 -2.98
N PHE A 109 -11.15 1.90 -2.65
CA PHE A 109 -10.09 1.19 -1.95
C PHE A 109 -8.96 0.75 -2.89
N LEU A 110 -7.72 0.91 -2.43
CA LEU A 110 -6.48 0.48 -3.08
C LEU A 110 -5.77 -0.50 -2.14
N PHE A 111 -5.64 -1.75 -2.55
CA PHE A 111 -5.06 -2.78 -1.70
C PHE A 111 -3.53 -2.87 -1.89
N GLY A 112 -2.81 -1.98 -1.23
CA GLY A 112 -1.35 -2.03 -1.17
C GLY A 112 -0.86 -3.14 -0.23
N ILE A 113 0.00 -4.03 -0.71
CA ILE A 113 0.44 -5.22 0.02
C ILE A 113 1.96 -5.31 0.12
N GLY A 114 2.44 -5.87 1.23
CA GLY A 114 3.86 -6.14 1.47
C GLY A 114 4.11 -7.56 1.98
N ILE A 115 5.37 -8.00 1.88
CA ILE A 115 5.80 -9.28 2.46
C ILE A 115 6.41 -9.14 3.85
N GLY A 116 6.46 -7.91 4.39
CA GLY A 116 7.05 -7.58 5.69
C GLY A 116 8.56 -7.77 5.78
N TRP A 117 9.14 -7.21 6.83
CA TRP A 117 10.57 -7.26 7.13
C TRP A 117 10.87 -7.85 8.52
N ASN A 118 9.94 -7.71 9.48
CA ASN A 118 10.11 -8.14 10.87
C ASN A 118 9.75 -9.63 11.00
N ALA A 119 10.77 -10.47 11.14
CA ALA A 119 10.60 -11.92 11.19
C ALA A 119 9.82 -12.34 12.45
N GLU A 120 10.15 -11.74 13.60
CA GLU A 120 9.51 -12.10 14.87
C GLU A 120 8.01 -11.75 14.88
N GLU A 121 7.65 -10.59 14.37
CA GLU A 121 6.24 -10.19 14.21
C GLU A 121 5.47 -11.20 13.35
N MET A 122 6.08 -11.72 12.28
CA MET A 122 5.48 -12.76 11.45
C MET A 122 5.37 -14.09 12.17
N GLU A 123 6.41 -14.49 12.93
CA GLU A 123 6.44 -15.72 13.71
C GLU A 123 5.33 -15.75 14.77
N ASP A 124 5.06 -14.62 15.43
CA ASP A 124 3.97 -14.46 16.40
C ASP A 124 2.58 -14.65 15.77
N HIS A 125 2.45 -14.40 14.46
CA HIS A 125 1.27 -14.71 13.65
C HIS A 125 1.32 -16.11 13.00
N GLY A 126 2.25 -16.96 13.37
CA GLY A 126 2.40 -18.33 12.83
C GLY A 126 2.97 -18.40 11.42
N THR A 127 3.54 -17.31 10.91
CA THR A 127 4.14 -17.27 9.57
C THR A 127 5.61 -17.67 9.60
N VAL A 128 5.99 -18.64 8.78
CA VAL A 128 7.39 -19.01 8.56
C VAL A 128 8.03 -17.96 7.64
N PHE A 129 9.01 -17.22 8.15
CA PHE A 129 9.65 -16.10 7.44
C PHE A 129 10.21 -16.50 6.07
N ALA A 130 10.82 -17.69 5.95
CA ALA A 130 11.41 -18.15 4.69
C ALA A 130 10.38 -18.33 3.57
N THR A 131 9.15 -18.71 3.90
CA THR A 131 8.07 -18.99 2.93
C THR A 131 7.11 -17.81 2.74
N ARG A 132 7.32 -16.67 3.41
CA ARG A 132 6.40 -15.52 3.43
C ARG A 132 6.01 -15.00 2.04
N ALA A 133 6.95 -15.01 1.09
CA ALA A 133 6.66 -14.51 -0.26
C ALA A 133 5.71 -15.46 -1.03
N LYS A 134 5.85 -16.79 -0.82
CA LYS A 134 4.93 -17.81 -1.35
C LYS A 134 3.57 -17.69 -0.68
N LEU A 135 3.55 -17.56 0.64
CA LEU A 135 2.31 -17.41 1.41
C LEU A 135 1.51 -16.17 0.96
N VAL A 136 2.16 -15.00 0.81
CA VAL A 136 1.48 -13.79 0.30
C VAL A 136 0.90 -14.03 -1.09
N ARG A 137 1.65 -14.67 -2.01
CA ARG A 137 1.14 -15.00 -3.34
C ARG A 137 -0.13 -15.86 -3.25
N GLU A 138 -0.07 -16.99 -2.53
CA GLU A 138 -1.22 -17.89 -2.41
C GLU A 138 -2.42 -17.21 -1.74
N ARG A 139 -2.19 -16.37 -0.72
CA ARG A 139 -3.25 -15.58 -0.10
C ARG A 139 -3.90 -14.60 -1.08
N ILE A 140 -3.12 -13.91 -1.92
CA ILE A 140 -3.68 -13.00 -2.93
C ILE A 140 -4.45 -13.77 -4.00
N GLU A 141 -3.90 -14.88 -4.51
CA GLU A 141 -4.58 -15.74 -5.48
C GLU A 141 -5.92 -16.25 -4.89
N ALA A 142 -5.92 -16.75 -3.66
CA ALA A 142 -7.11 -17.20 -2.94
C ALA A 142 -8.14 -16.09 -2.71
N MET A 143 -7.69 -14.87 -2.33
CA MET A 143 -8.58 -13.73 -2.16
C MET A 143 -9.21 -13.29 -3.50
N LYS A 144 -8.46 -13.34 -4.61
CA LYS A 144 -9.03 -13.09 -5.95
C LYS A 144 -10.14 -14.09 -6.31
N GLU A 145 -9.97 -15.38 -5.96
CA GLU A 145 -11.04 -16.38 -6.08
C GLU A 145 -12.29 -15.97 -5.27
N ILE A 146 -12.08 -15.60 -3.99
CA ILE A 146 -13.15 -15.17 -3.10
C ILE A 146 -13.90 -13.94 -3.65
N TRP A 147 -13.21 -12.96 -4.21
CA TRP A 147 -13.82 -11.72 -4.70
C TRP A 147 -14.58 -11.90 -6.01
N THR A 148 -14.12 -12.80 -6.89
CA THR A 148 -14.61 -12.90 -8.26
C THR A 148 -15.64 -14.01 -8.46
N LYS A 149 -15.58 -15.10 -7.68
CA LYS A 149 -16.47 -16.25 -7.86
C LYS A 149 -17.64 -16.24 -6.87
N PRO A 150 -18.88 -16.61 -7.28
CA PRO A 150 -20.02 -16.78 -6.37
C PRO A 150 -19.72 -17.80 -5.26
N LYS A 151 -19.11 -18.90 -5.63
CA LYS A 151 -18.55 -19.93 -4.76
C LYS A 151 -17.06 -20.06 -5.06
N ALA A 152 -16.24 -19.98 -4.03
CA ALA A 152 -14.79 -19.98 -4.14
C ALA A 152 -14.20 -21.17 -3.39
N GLU A 153 -13.16 -21.75 -3.97
CA GLU A 153 -12.28 -22.74 -3.34
C GLU A 153 -10.83 -22.40 -3.71
N TYR A 154 -9.89 -22.81 -2.91
CA TYR A 154 -8.46 -22.67 -3.22
C TYR A 154 -7.67 -23.81 -2.62
N HIS A 155 -6.77 -24.40 -3.43
CA HIS A 155 -5.96 -25.58 -3.08
C HIS A 155 -4.49 -25.31 -3.39
N GLY A 156 -3.83 -24.53 -2.53
CA GLY A 156 -2.39 -24.27 -2.56
C GLY A 156 -1.63 -25.10 -1.54
N ASP A 157 -0.34 -24.91 -1.48
CA ASP A 157 0.52 -25.61 -0.50
C ASP A 157 0.43 -25.01 0.91
N LEU A 158 0.17 -23.69 1.01
CA LEU A 158 0.13 -22.94 2.27
C LEU A 158 -1.26 -22.38 2.59
N VAL A 159 -2.11 -22.26 1.57
CA VAL A 159 -3.50 -21.79 1.72
C VAL A 159 -4.41 -22.82 1.11
N ASN A 160 -5.39 -23.30 1.89
CA ASN A 160 -6.33 -24.33 1.43
C ASN A 160 -7.69 -24.12 2.11
N PHE A 161 -8.77 -24.08 1.33
CA PHE A 161 -10.14 -24.12 1.82
C PHE A 161 -11.09 -24.73 0.76
N PRO A 162 -12.11 -25.51 1.20
CA PRO A 162 -13.10 -26.08 0.32
C PRO A 162 -14.07 -25.01 -0.21
N GLU A 163 -14.95 -25.41 -1.13
CA GLU A 163 -15.97 -24.51 -1.70
C GLU A 163 -16.76 -23.78 -0.60
N MET A 164 -16.78 -22.45 -0.69
CA MET A 164 -17.48 -21.61 0.25
C MET A 164 -18.08 -20.37 -0.42
N MET A 165 -19.03 -19.73 0.23
CA MET A 165 -19.61 -18.44 -0.17
C MET A 165 -19.14 -17.34 0.78
N ALA A 166 -18.61 -16.25 0.22
CA ALA A 166 -18.23 -15.05 0.96
C ALA A 166 -18.78 -13.80 0.26
N TRP A 167 -19.69 -13.12 0.89
CA TRP A 167 -20.35 -11.90 0.43
C TRP A 167 -20.27 -10.81 1.51
N PRO A 168 -20.34 -9.46 1.18
CA PRO A 168 -20.49 -8.94 -0.17
C PRO A 168 -19.22 -9.12 -1.02
N LYS A 169 -19.37 -9.02 -2.35
CA LYS A 169 -18.24 -8.88 -3.27
C LYS A 169 -17.81 -7.41 -3.32
N PRO A 170 -16.56 -7.09 -3.69
CA PRO A 170 -16.15 -5.71 -3.89
C PRO A 170 -16.99 -4.98 -4.93
N VAL A 171 -17.08 -3.65 -4.82
CA VAL A 171 -17.70 -2.77 -5.84
C VAL A 171 -16.85 -2.77 -7.10
N GLN A 172 -15.54 -2.59 -6.94
CA GLN A 172 -14.57 -2.61 -8.04
C GLN A 172 -14.51 -3.99 -8.70
N LYS A 173 -14.42 -4.01 -10.04
CA LYS A 173 -14.36 -5.25 -10.82
C LYS A 173 -13.04 -5.33 -11.60
N PRO A 174 -12.40 -6.50 -11.64
CA PRO A 174 -12.80 -7.76 -10.98
C PRO A 174 -12.68 -7.74 -9.46
N HIS A 175 -11.83 -6.86 -8.89
CA HIS A 175 -11.57 -6.65 -7.47
C HIS A 175 -10.82 -5.31 -7.27
N PRO A 176 -10.65 -4.79 -6.03
CA PRO A 176 -9.79 -3.65 -5.76
C PRO A 176 -8.37 -3.90 -6.28
N PRO A 177 -7.69 -2.88 -6.84
CA PRO A 177 -6.33 -3.05 -7.35
C PRO A 177 -5.38 -3.56 -6.26
N VAL A 178 -4.67 -4.65 -6.54
CA VAL A 178 -3.63 -5.21 -5.68
C VAL A 178 -2.29 -4.55 -6.04
N ILE A 179 -1.78 -3.68 -5.18
CA ILE A 179 -0.56 -2.91 -5.43
C ILE A 179 0.59 -3.50 -4.62
N VAL A 180 1.58 -4.07 -5.30
CA VAL A 180 2.67 -4.81 -4.66
C VAL A 180 3.77 -3.86 -4.19
N GLY A 181 4.04 -3.82 -2.89
CA GLY A 181 5.15 -3.07 -2.30
C GLY A 181 6.46 -3.86 -2.24
N GLY A 182 7.59 -3.14 -2.39
CA GLY A 182 8.92 -3.68 -2.13
C GLY A 182 9.96 -3.41 -3.22
N ALA A 183 11.23 -3.77 -2.90
CA ALA A 183 12.38 -3.43 -3.71
C ALA A 183 12.47 -4.22 -5.04
N TYR A 184 13.05 -3.54 -6.05
CA TYR A 184 13.48 -4.16 -7.31
C TYR A 184 14.62 -5.17 -7.02
N PRO A 185 14.73 -6.27 -7.76
CA PRO A 185 13.83 -6.77 -8.81
C PRO A 185 12.70 -7.67 -8.26
N ARG A 186 12.82 -8.17 -7.03
CA ARG A 186 11.91 -9.22 -6.50
C ARG A 186 10.46 -8.76 -6.35
N ALA A 187 10.22 -7.53 -5.92
CA ALA A 187 8.86 -7.00 -5.82
C ALA A 187 8.28 -6.68 -7.21
N ALA A 188 9.11 -6.20 -8.15
CA ALA A 188 8.72 -6.02 -9.54
C ALA A 188 8.25 -7.33 -10.17
N GLN A 189 8.98 -8.44 -9.98
CA GLN A 189 8.58 -9.78 -10.44
C GLN A 189 7.22 -10.21 -9.87
N ARG A 190 6.97 -9.94 -8.58
CA ARG A 190 5.68 -10.22 -7.95
C ARG A 190 4.56 -9.34 -8.52
N ALA A 191 4.82 -8.06 -8.74
CA ALA A 191 3.86 -7.14 -9.35
C ALA A 191 3.50 -7.58 -10.78
N VAL A 192 4.47 -7.98 -11.59
CA VAL A 192 4.23 -8.56 -12.92
C VAL A 192 3.37 -9.82 -12.85
N ARG A 193 3.60 -10.68 -11.86
CA ARG A 193 2.94 -11.99 -11.76
C ARG A 193 1.49 -11.90 -11.31
N TYR A 194 1.18 -11.10 -10.29
CA TYR A 194 -0.16 -11.09 -9.67
C TYR A 194 -0.66 -9.71 -9.19
N GLY A 195 0.13 -8.64 -9.38
CA GLY A 195 -0.24 -7.29 -8.98
C GLY A 195 -0.95 -6.50 -10.07
N ASP A 196 -1.66 -5.46 -9.65
CA ASP A 196 -2.31 -4.45 -10.50
C ASP A 196 -1.64 -3.08 -10.32
N GLY A 197 -0.48 -3.04 -9.68
CA GLY A 197 0.38 -1.88 -9.48
C GLY A 197 1.62 -2.25 -8.68
N TRP A 198 2.62 -1.36 -8.68
CA TRP A 198 3.86 -1.53 -7.94
C TRP A 198 4.23 -0.28 -7.15
N ILE A 199 4.61 -0.48 -5.87
CA ILE A 199 5.19 0.54 -5.00
C ILE A 199 6.64 0.15 -4.72
N PRO A 200 7.62 0.62 -5.52
CA PRO A 200 9.03 0.37 -5.25
C PRO A 200 9.51 1.05 -3.97
N LEU A 201 10.47 0.43 -3.28
CA LEU A 201 11.29 1.12 -2.30
C LEU A 201 12.30 1.99 -3.05
N ALA A 202 12.14 3.31 -2.98
CA ALA A 202 12.87 4.27 -3.80
C ALA A 202 13.64 5.35 -3.00
N GLY A 203 13.32 5.53 -1.73
CA GLY A 203 13.87 6.61 -0.90
C GLY A 203 15.36 6.47 -0.51
N ARG A 204 16.04 5.39 -0.94
CA ARG A 204 17.46 5.12 -0.66
C ARG A 204 18.10 4.49 -1.89
N PRO A 205 18.57 5.30 -2.85
CA PRO A 205 19.14 4.82 -4.11
C PRO A 205 20.37 3.90 -3.92
N ASP A 206 21.20 4.19 -2.94
CA ASP A 206 22.38 3.38 -2.55
C ASP A 206 21.99 1.96 -2.06
N GLN A 207 20.82 1.80 -1.48
CA GLN A 207 20.33 0.51 -0.97
C GLN A 207 19.37 -0.20 -1.93
N TYR A 208 18.51 0.53 -2.63
CA TYR A 208 17.41 -0.03 -3.44
C TYR A 208 17.52 0.25 -4.94
N GLY A 209 18.53 1.03 -5.36
CA GLY A 209 18.73 1.46 -6.74
C GLY A 209 17.93 2.71 -7.12
N ASP A 210 18.34 3.35 -8.20
CA ASP A 210 17.68 4.54 -8.72
C ASP A 210 16.39 4.18 -9.47
N VAL A 211 15.34 4.96 -9.24
CA VAL A 211 14.04 4.80 -9.92
C VAL A 211 14.16 4.98 -11.42
N PHE A 212 15.03 5.86 -11.87
CA PHE A 212 15.27 6.12 -13.29
C PHE A 212 15.93 4.93 -13.99
N ASP A 213 16.65 4.07 -13.26
CA ASP A 213 17.28 2.86 -13.78
C ASP A 213 16.34 1.66 -13.78
N PHE A 214 15.52 1.47 -12.75
CA PHE A 214 14.72 0.26 -12.62
C PHE A 214 13.31 0.38 -13.22
N ILE A 215 12.74 1.58 -13.37
CA ILE A 215 11.43 1.76 -14.02
C ILE A 215 11.44 1.28 -15.48
N PRO A 216 12.42 1.65 -16.33
CA PRO A 216 12.49 1.10 -17.68
C PRO A 216 12.62 -0.43 -17.70
N LYS A 217 13.40 -1.00 -16.79
CA LYS A 217 13.56 -2.47 -16.67
C LYS A 217 12.25 -3.15 -16.25
N PHE A 218 11.48 -2.54 -15.35
CA PHE A 218 10.16 -3.04 -14.96
C PHE A 218 9.17 -3.07 -16.14
N ARG A 219 9.19 -2.06 -17.00
CA ARG A 219 8.37 -2.03 -18.22
C ARG A 219 8.75 -3.15 -19.21
N VAL A 220 10.04 -3.42 -19.36
CA VAL A 220 10.51 -4.57 -20.14
C VAL A 220 9.94 -5.87 -19.56
N MET A 221 9.98 -6.06 -18.22
CA MET A 221 9.42 -7.25 -17.58
C MET A 221 7.90 -7.40 -17.83
N LEU A 222 7.13 -6.31 -17.80
CA LEU A 222 5.71 -6.32 -18.14
C LEU A 222 5.49 -6.77 -19.59
N LYS A 223 6.23 -6.18 -20.53
CA LYS A 223 6.16 -6.53 -21.95
C LYS A 223 6.51 -8.00 -22.21
N GLU A 224 7.57 -8.51 -21.59
CA GLU A 224 7.99 -9.92 -21.69
C GLU A 224 6.91 -10.88 -21.13
N ALA A 225 6.14 -10.42 -20.12
CA ALA A 225 5.01 -11.15 -19.57
C ALA A 225 3.70 -10.96 -20.37
N GLY A 226 3.74 -10.28 -21.53
CA GLY A 226 2.56 -9.99 -22.34
C GLY A 226 1.58 -9.01 -21.72
N ARG A 227 2.04 -8.17 -20.77
CA ARG A 227 1.22 -7.19 -20.07
C ARG A 227 1.43 -5.79 -20.62
N ASP A 228 0.34 -5.02 -20.71
CA ASP A 228 0.40 -3.59 -20.97
C ASP A 228 0.99 -2.84 -19.75
N GLU A 229 1.82 -1.83 -19.99
CA GLU A 229 2.40 -0.98 -18.95
C GLU A 229 1.31 -0.30 -18.10
N ALA A 230 0.20 0.11 -18.71
CA ALA A 230 -0.95 0.70 -18.01
C ALA A 230 -1.65 -0.27 -17.05
N SER A 231 -1.47 -1.60 -17.23
CA SER A 231 -2.06 -2.61 -16.35
C SER A 231 -1.39 -2.70 -14.99
N CYS A 232 -0.21 -2.07 -14.81
CA CYS A 232 0.55 -2.11 -13.57
C CYS A 232 1.24 -0.76 -13.29
N PRO A 233 0.47 0.30 -12.97
CA PRO A 233 1.00 1.64 -12.70
C PRO A 233 1.95 1.65 -11.51
N ILE A 234 2.93 2.56 -11.57
CA ILE A 234 3.96 2.73 -10.55
C ILE A 234 3.56 3.87 -9.60
N SER A 235 3.67 3.62 -8.29
CA SER A 235 3.46 4.62 -7.24
C SER A 235 4.73 4.77 -6.39
N LEU A 236 5.34 5.94 -6.36
CA LEU A 236 6.50 6.22 -5.51
C LEU A 236 6.05 6.73 -4.14
N THR A 237 6.76 6.33 -3.09
CA THR A 237 6.50 6.80 -1.71
C THR A 237 7.68 7.61 -1.17
N SER A 238 7.42 8.41 -0.13
CA SER A 238 8.45 9.22 0.55
C SER A 238 9.17 10.18 -0.40
N VAL A 239 8.43 10.78 -1.34
CA VAL A 239 9.00 11.77 -2.26
C VAL A 239 9.28 13.09 -1.55
N GLN A 240 10.25 13.85 -2.07
CA GLN A 240 10.68 15.13 -1.52
C GLN A 240 9.92 16.30 -2.15
N GLU A 241 9.88 17.45 -1.45
CA GLU A 241 9.36 18.72 -1.94
C GLU A 241 10.35 19.32 -2.97
N ASP A 242 10.47 18.68 -4.14
CA ASP A 242 11.36 19.11 -5.23
C ASP A 242 10.57 19.09 -6.54
N LEU A 243 10.25 20.27 -7.06
CA LEU A 243 9.43 20.44 -8.25
C LEU A 243 10.03 19.79 -9.50
N ASP A 244 11.34 19.94 -9.69
CA ASP A 244 12.02 19.40 -10.89
C ASP A 244 12.08 17.89 -10.84
N LEU A 245 12.34 17.31 -9.67
CA LEU A 245 12.31 15.87 -9.47
C LEU A 245 10.89 15.30 -9.67
N LEU A 246 9.87 15.97 -9.15
CA LEU A 246 8.46 15.57 -9.33
C LEU A 246 8.05 15.62 -10.82
N LYS A 247 8.48 16.64 -11.57
CA LYS A 247 8.26 16.70 -13.02
C LYS A 247 8.98 15.55 -13.74
N ARG A 248 10.21 15.24 -13.38
CA ARG A 248 10.94 14.10 -13.92
C ARG A 248 10.23 12.77 -13.65
N TYR A 249 9.67 12.55 -12.45
CA TYR A 249 8.86 11.36 -12.15
C TYR A 249 7.61 11.30 -13.03
N ARG A 250 6.90 12.41 -13.21
CA ARG A 250 5.77 12.50 -14.14
C ARG A 250 6.18 12.10 -15.57
N ASP A 251 7.28 12.68 -16.05
CA ASP A 251 7.74 12.53 -17.43
C ASP A 251 8.23 11.11 -17.76
N ILE A 252 8.75 10.38 -16.77
CA ILE A 252 9.02 8.95 -16.92
C ILE A 252 7.77 8.07 -16.70
N GLY A 253 6.58 8.66 -16.52
CA GLY A 253 5.31 7.94 -16.42
C GLY A 253 5.02 7.30 -15.06
N VAL A 254 5.53 7.88 -13.96
CA VAL A 254 5.06 7.54 -12.62
C VAL A 254 3.59 7.97 -12.50
N ALA A 255 2.72 7.04 -12.14
CA ALA A 255 1.29 7.30 -12.07
C ALA A 255 0.90 8.06 -10.79
N ARG A 256 1.57 7.76 -9.68
CA ARG A 256 1.30 8.35 -8.36
C ARG A 256 2.58 8.58 -7.58
N VAL A 257 2.60 9.65 -6.82
CA VAL A 257 3.58 9.87 -5.74
C VAL A 257 2.85 10.01 -4.41
N SER A 258 3.46 9.53 -3.32
CA SER A 258 2.92 9.66 -1.96
C SER A 258 3.93 10.33 -1.04
N VAL A 259 3.45 11.38 -0.39
CA VAL A 259 4.17 12.16 0.62
C VAL A 259 4.11 11.42 1.94
N SER A 260 5.24 11.25 2.62
CA SER A 260 5.25 10.73 3.99
C SER A 260 5.09 11.87 4.99
N LEU A 261 3.98 11.83 5.72
CA LEU A 261 3.68 12.79 6.78
C LEU A 261 4.12 12.22 8.13
N PRO A 262 4.69 13.05 9.03
CA PRO A 262 4.98 12.61 10.38
C PRO A 262 3.68 12.34 11.16
N ALA A 263 3.76 11.48 12.19
CA ALA A 263 2.64 11.20 13.10
C ALA A 263 2.44 12.37 14.08
N GLU A 264 1.95 13.51 13.57
CA GLU A 264 1.82 14.78 14.28
C GLU A 264 0.39 15.33 14.18
N LYS A 265 0.10 16.37 14.98
CA LYS A 265 -1.20 17.06 14.99
C LYS A 265 -1.37 18.02 13.81
N ALA A 266 -2.58 18.55 13.68
CA ALA A 266 -2.99 19.43 12.60
C ALA A 266 -2.07 20.66 12.41
N GLU A 267 -1.57 21.23 13.52
CA GLU A 267 -0.70 22.41 13.50
C GLU A 267 0.60 22.18 12.69
N THR A 268 1.13 20.96 12.72
CA THR A 268 2.31 20.56 11.94
C THR A 268 1.91 20.13 10.52
N ILE A 269 0.83 19.38 10.40
CA ILE A 269 0.44 18.72 9.15
C ILE A 269 -0.16 19.69 8.14
N LEU A 270 -1.08 20.57 8.54
CA LEU A 270 -1.81 21.43 7.60
C LEU A 270 -0.90 22.38 6.79
N PRO A 271 0.10 23.04 7.39
CA PRO A 271 1.03 23.87 6.62
C PRO A 271 1.87 23.07 5.59
N ALA A 272 2.22 21.83 5.91
CA ALA A 272 2.89 20.94 4.97
C ALA A 272 1.98 20.59 3.78
N LEU A 273 0.70 20.28 4.05
CA LEU A 273 -0.27 19.99 3.00
C LEU A 273 -0.52 21.19 2.07
N ASP A 274 -0.49 22.42 2.60
CA ASP A 274 -0.65 23.62 1.80
C ASP A 274 0.51 23.80 0.80
N ARG A 275 1.76 23.59 1.22
CA ARG A 275 2.93 23.59 0.33
C ARG A 275 2.84 22.50 -0.75
N TRP A 276 2.44 21.30 -0.37
CA TRP A 276 2.23 20.21 -1.32
C TRP A 276 1.09 20.50 -2.31
N ALA A 277 0.01 21.17 -1.88
CA ALA A 277 -1.07 21.57 -2.79
C ALA A 277 -0.57 22.57 -3.86
N ASP A 278 0.37 23.45 -3.51
CA ASP A 278 1.02 24.34 -4.47
C ASP A 278 1.89 23.55 -5.48
N LEU A 279 2.66 22.57 -5.01
CA LEU A 279 3.45 21.69 -5.89
C LEU A 279 2.56 20.87 -6.82
N ILE A 280 1.45 20.34 -6.33
CA ILE A 280 0.46 19.58 -7.14
C ILE A 280 0.01 20.44 -8.33
N ARG A 281 -0.32 21.71 -8.10
CA ARG A 281 -0.74 22.64 -9.17
C ARG A 281 0.39 22.89 -10.17
N GLN A 282 1.62 23.09 -9.70
CA GLN A 282 2.79 23.37 -10.54
C GLN A 282 3.25 22.15 -11.37
N VAL A 283 3.05 20.94 -10.87
CA VAL A 283 3.41 19.70 -11.59
C VAL A 283 2.38 19.36 -12.65
N ASN A 284 1.09 19.60 -12.38
CA ASN A 284 -0.01 19.15 -13.24
C ASN A 284 -0.61 20.27 -14.12
N GLY A 285 -0.29 21.52 -13.84
CA GLY A 285 -0.65 22.68 -14.70
C GLY A 285 0.38 22.88 -15.76
#